data_20b79a18226ad8102c5a17e368fcf88b
#
_entry.id   20b79a18226ad8102c5a17e368fcf88b
#
_cell.length_a   1.000
_cell.length_b   1.000
_cell.length_c   1.000
_cell.angle_alpha   90.00
_cell.angle_beta   90.00
_cell.angle_gamma   90.00
#
_symmetry.space_group_name_H-M   'P 1'
#
loop_
_entity.id
_entity.type
_entity.pdbx_description
1 polymer ?
#
loop_
_entity_poly.entity_id
_entity_poly.type
_entity_poly.pdbx_seq_one_letter_code
_entity_poly.pdbx_strand_id
1 'polypeptide(L)'
;MMNLLFSFQGRLNRAKWWLINIGVIVVETIVFAILFGGTAMMADPDQAMAAMSGVNAVIAVIVFVIVLWITISIGVRRFHDRNKSGWWVLIILVPVIGGLWYLIECGFLRGTTGPNNYGPDPLSAL
;
A
#
# COMPACT_ATOMS: atom_id res chain seq x y z
N MET A 1 3.41 -12.46 11.26
CA MET A 1 3.85 -11.56 10.19
C MET A 1 2.87 -11.48 9.02
N MET A 2 2.36 -12.62 8.53
CA MET A 2 1.35 -12.61 7.43
C MET A 2 0.08 -11.82 7.77
N ASN A 3 -0.42 -11.93 9.02
CA ASN A 3 -1.58 -11.15 9.44
C ASN A 3 -1.36 -9.63 9.42
N LEU A 4 -0.11 -9.18 9.46
CA LEU A 4 0.21 -7.75 9.40
C LEU A 4 -0.07 -7.15 8.02
N LEU A 5 0.19 -7.91 6.96
CA LEU A 5 0.11 -7.42 5.58
C LEU A 5 -1.21 -7.75 4.88
N PHE A 6 -1.87 -8.84 5.26
CA PHE A 6 -3.00 -9.38 4.51
C PHE A 6 -4.34 -9.38 5.25
N SER A 7 -4.35 -9.05 6.55
CA SER A 7 -5.58 -9.01 7.34
C SER A 7 -6.26 -7.65 7.27
N PHE A 8 -7.58 -7.66 7.20
CA PHE A 8 -8.42 -6.46 7.31
C PHE A 8 -8.91 -6.19 8.73
N GLN A 9 -8.55 -7.05 9.69
CA GLN A 9 -9.00 -6.95 11.08
C GLN A 9 -8.02 -6.20 11.96
N GLY A 10 -8.56 -5.54 12.98
CA GLY A 10 -7.78 -4.84 13.97
C GLY A 10 -7.39 -3.43 13.56
N ARG A 11 -6.44 -2.86 14.29
CA ARG A 11 -5.97 -1.49 14.16
C ARG A 11 -4.49 -1.47 13.79
N LEU A 12 -4.08 -0.44 13.04
CA LEU A 12 -2.68 -0.21 12.65
C LEU A 12 -2.29 1.22 13.01
N ASN A 13 -1.19 1.41 13.75
CA ASN A 13 -0.69 2.74 14.07
C ASN A 13 0.04 3.40 12.89
N ARG A 14 0.28 4.72 12.99
CA ARG A 14 0.93 5.50 11.93
C ARG A 14 2.33 4.99 11.59
N ALA A 15 3.13 4.68 12.60
CA ALA A 15 4.51 4.27 12.41
C ALA A 15 4.60 2.98 11.59
N LYS A 16 3.78 1.99 11.92
CA LYS A 16 3.70 0.73 11.16
C LYS A 16 3.17 0.95 9.74
N TRP A 17 2.19 1.84 9.58
CA TRP A 17 1.67 2.18 8.26
C TRP A 17 2.78 2.77 7.36
N TRP A 18 3.54 3.74 7.87
CA TRP A 18 4.68 4.31 7.14
C TRP A 18 5.76 3.28 6.84
N LEU A 19 6.12 2.47 7.84
CA LEU A 19 7.16 1.45 7.68
C LEU A 19 6.80 0.45 6.58
N ILE A 20 5.56 -0.03 6.56
CA ILE A 20 5.08 -0.98 5.54
C ILE A 20 5.08 -0.31 4.17
N ASN A 21 4.55 0.92 4.05
CA ASN A 21 4.53 1.63 2.76
C ASN A 21 5.93 1.86 2.20
N ILE A 22 6.88 2.31 3.03
CA ILE A 22 8.26 2.51 2.60
C ILE A 22 8.88 1.17 2.16
N GLY A 23 8.67 0.10 2.92
CA GLY A 23 9.13 -1.23 2.56
C GLY A 23 8.56 -1.71 1.22
N VAL A 24 7.27 -1.53 1.01
CA VAL A 24 6.59 -1.88 -0.25
C VAL A 24 7.17 -1.07 -1.42
N ILE A 25 7.33 0.25 -1.26
CA ILE A 25 7.90 1.11 -2.31
C ILE A 25 9.32 0.67 -2.67
N VAL A 26 10.15 0.35 -1.69
CA VAL A 26 11.53 -0.13 -1.93
C VAL A 26 11.51 -1.43 -2.72
N VAL A 27 10.73 -2.41 -2.28
CA VAL A 27 10.62 -3.71 -2.97
C VAL A 27 10.08 -3.54 -4.39
N GLU A 28 9.02 -2.76 -4.54
CA GLU A 28 8.40 -2.49 -5.84
C GLU A 28 9.38 -1.81 -6.80
N THR A 29 10.15 -0.82 -6.32
CA THR A 29 11.18 -0.15 -7.12
C THR A 29 12.27 -1.12 -7.58
N ILE A 30 12.74 -1.99 -6.69
CA ILE A 30 13.75 -3.00 -7.03
C ILE A 30 13.21 -3.98 -8.08
N VAL A 31 12.00 -4.50 -7.87
CA VAL A 31 11.36 -5.43 -8.82
C VAL A 31 11.19 -4.78 -10.19
N PHE A 32 10.68 -3.54 -10.21
CA PHE A 32 10.49 -2.81 -11.46
C PHE A 32 11.83 -2.53 -12.17
N ALA A 33 12.87 -2.17 -11.44
CA ALA A 33 14.20 -1.97 -11.99
C ALA A 33 14.78 -3.26 -12.58
N ILE A 34 14.57 -4.42 -11.95
CA ILE A 34 15.01 -5.71 -12.48
C ILE A 34 14.25 -6.07 -13.75
N LEU A 35 12.93 -5.87 -13.78
CA LEU A 35 12.10 -6.28 -14.91
C LEU A 35 12.24 -5.35 -16.13
N PHE A 36 12.38 -4.05 -15.90
CA PHE A 36 12.28 -3.04 -16.96
C PHE A 36 13.45 -2.05 -17.02
N GLY A 37 14.41 -2.13 -16.10
CA GLY A 37 15.50 -1.14 -16.01
C GLY A 37 16.35 -1.02 -17.27
N GLY A 38 16.46 -2.10 -18.06
CA GLY A 38 17.17 -2.09 -19.33
C GLY A 38 16.40 -1.48 -20.50
N THR A 39 15.07 -1.37 -20.41
CA THR A 39 14.24 -0.93 -21.55
C THR A 39 14.46 0.53 -21.91
N ALA A 40 14.74 1.37 -20.94
CA ALA A 40 15.03 2.80 -21.15
C ALA A 40 16.34 3.06 -21.94
N MET A 41 17.23 2.06 -22.01
CA MET A 41 18.50 2.14 -22.73
C MET A 41 18.41 1.54 -24.14
N MET A 42 17.26 0.99 -24.52
CA MET A 42 17.04 0.42 -25.84
C MET A 42 16.79 1.54 -26.86
N ALA A 43 17.59 1.55 -27.95
CA ALA A 43 17.45 2.55 -29.00
C ALA A 43 16.26 2.27 -29.92
N ASP A 44 15.83 1.02 -30.01
CA ASP A 44 14.73 0.57 -30.83
C ASP A 44 13.42 0.51 -30.02
N PRO A 45 12.41 1.34 -30.37
CA PRO A 45 11.13 1.34 -29.64
C PRO A 45 10.39 0.01 -29.70
N ASP A 46 10.48 -0.74 -30.77
CA ASP A 46 9.80 -2.03 -30.92
C ASP A 46 10.41 -3.08 -30.00
N GLN A 47 11.74 -3.07 -29.85
CA GLN A 47 12.43 -3.94 -28.90
C GLN A 47 12.10 -3.55 -27.45
N ALA A 48 12.02 -2.27 -27.15
CA ALA A 48 11.63 -1.78 -25.81
C ALA A 48 10.20 -2.23 -25.48
N MET A 49 9.28 -2.10 -26.44
CA MET A 49 7.90 -2.54 -26.28
C MET A 49 7.80 -4.05 -26.07
N ALA A 50 8.54 -4.84 -26.85
CA ALA A 50 8.58 -6.28 -26.70
C ALA A 50 9.13 -6.72 -25.33
N ALA A 51 10.15 -6.02 -24.82
CA ALA A 51 10.72 -6.28 -23.50
C ALA A 51 9.76 -5.92 -22.35
N MET A 52 8.87 -4.95 -22.56
CA MET A 52 7.83 -4.56 -21.60
C MET A 52 6.59 -5.45 -21.64
N SER A 53 6.50 -6.36 -22.58
CA SER A 53 5.40 -7.31 -22.74
C SER A 53 5.78 -8.72 -22.26
N GLY A 54 4.91 -9.70 -22.44
CA GLY A 54 5.19 -11.10 -22.14
C GLY A 54 5.34 -11.40 -20.65
N VAL A 55 6.34 -12.19 -20.30
CA VAL A 55 6.55 -12.67 -18.91
C VAL A 55 6.76 -11.53 -17.93
N ASN A 56 7.53 -10.50 -18.31
CA ASN A 56 7.76 -9.35 -17.43
C ASN A 56 6.47 -8.60 -17.10
N ALA A 57 5.59 -8.43 -18.09
CA ALA A 57 4.28 -7.82 -17.88
C ALA A 57 3.40 -8.66 -16.93
N VAL A 58 3.42 -9.99 -17.09
CA VAL A 58 2.67 -10.90 -16.21
C VAL A 58 3.18 -10.79 -14.77
N ILE A 59 4.49 -10.83 -14.56
CA ILE A 59 5.10 -10.67 -13.23
C ILE A 59 4.73 -9.30 -12.63
N ALA A 60 4.80 -8.23 -13.42
CA ALA A 60 4.44 -6.89 -12.96
C ALA A 60 2.97 -6.81 -12.52
N VAL A 61 2.05 -7.45 -13.24
CA VAL A 61 0.63 -7.51 -12.86
C VAL A 61 0.45 -8.27 -11.54
N ILE A 62 1.14 -9.41 -11.37
CA ILE A 62 1.07 -10.17 -10.12
C ILE A 62 1.57 -9.34 -8.94
N VAL A 63 2.71 -8.68 -9.09
CA VAL A 63 3.28 -7.78 -8.07
C VAL A 63 2.31 -6.65 -7.76
N PHE A 64 1.74 -6.02 -8.79
CA PHE A 64 0.75 -4.95 -8.61
C PHE A 64 -0.46 -5.41 -7.81
N VAL A 65 -1.01 -6.60 -8.09
CA VAL A 65 -2.16 -7.15 -7.33
C VAL A 65 -1.80 -7.39 -5.87
N ILE A 66 -0.61 -7.92 -5.59
CA ILE A 66 -0.14 -8.13 -4.22
C ILE A 66 0.02 -6.79 -3.49
N VAL A 67 0.65 -5.82 -4.12
CA VAL A 67 0.85 -4.47 -3.55
C VAL A 67 -0.49 -3.78 -3.29
N LEU A 68 -1.42 -3.87 -4.25
CA LEU A 68 -2.77 -3.34 -4.09
C LEU A 68 -3.49 -3.96 -2.89
N TRP A 69 -3.40 -5.27 -2.72
CA TRP A 69 -3.99 -5.95 -1.58
C TRP A 69 -3.39 -5.48 -0.25
N ILE A 70 -2.07 -5.38 -0.17
CA ILE A 70 -1.37 -4.86 1.02
C ILE A 70 -1.81 -3.43 1.32
N THR A 71 -1.83 -2.56 0.32
CA THR A 71 -2.23 -1.16 0.45
C THR A 71 -3.65 -1.02 0.99
N ILE A 72 -4.59 -1.80 0.45
CA ILE A 72 -5.97 -1.83 0.93
C ILE A 72 -6.02 -2.34 2.37
N SER A 73 -5.34 -3.44 2.67
CA SER A 73 -5.32 -4.05 3.99
C SER A 73 -4.82 -3.08 5.07
N ILE A 74 -3.67 -2.46 4.86
CA ILE A 74 -3.12 -1.52 5.83
C ILE A 74 -3.95 -0.23 5.91
N GLY A 75 -4.54 0.20 4.80
CA GLY A 75 -5.45 1.34 4.76
C GLY A 75 -6.71 1.11 5.59
N VAL A 76 -7.39 -0.02 5.39
CA VAL A 76 -8.56 -0.43 6.17
C VAL A 76 -8.24 -0.39 7.67
N ARG A 77 -7.13 -0.98 8.09
CA ARG A 77 -6.74 -1.03 9.50
C ARG A 77 -6.33 0.33 10.05
N ARG A 78 -5.86 1.25 9.20
CA ARG A 78 -5.61 2.64 9.60
C ARG A 78 -6.91 3.40 9.83
N PHE A 79 -7.92 3.22 8.97
CA PHE A 79 -9.24 3.79 9.22
C PHE A 79 -9.89 3.19 10.48
N HIS A 80 -9.70 1.91 10.74
CA HIS A 80 -10.10 1.27 12.00
C HIS A 80 -9.42 1.93 13.22
N ASP A 81 -8.15 2.27 13.11
CA ASP A 81 -7.43 2.96 14.19
C ASP A 81 -8.03 4.33 14.52
N ARG A 82 -8.65 4.98 13.53
CA ARG A 82 -9.41 6.21 13.69
C ARG A 82 -10.89 6.01 14.01
N ASN A 83 -11.28 4.78 14.33
CA ASN A 83 -12.66 4.37 14.60
C ASN A 83 -13.61 4.60 13.40
N LYS A 84 -13.08 4.47 12.19
CA LYS A 84 -13.84 4.57 10.94
C LYS A 84 -13.94 3.21 10.25
N SER A 85 -15.03 3.00 9.51
CA SER A 85 -15.22 1.79 8.70
C SER A 85 -14.10 1.63 7.67
N GLY A 86 -13.71 0.39 7.38
CA GLY A 86 -12.73 0.07 6.34
C GLY A 86 -13.14 0.51 4.93
N TRP A 87 -14.43 0.72 4.68
CA TRP A 87 -14.94 1.23 3.40
C TRP A 87 -14.40 2.63 3.06
N TRP A 88 -13.95 3.40 4.05
CA TRP A 88 -13.29 4.68 3.82
C TRP A 88 -12.02 4.59 2.96
N VAL A 89 -11.42 3.40 2.85
CA VAL A 89 -10.26 3.20 1.95
C VAL A 89 -10.60 3.50 0.50
N LEU A 90 -11.87 3.37 0.10
CA LEU A 90 -12.33 3.68 -1.26
C LEU A 90 -12.22 5.17 -1.63
N ILE A 91 -11.92 6.05 -0.67
CA ILE A 91 -11.66 7.47 -0.95
C ILE A 91 -10.49 7.66 -1.94
N ILE A 92 -9.56 6.71 -2.00
CA ILE A 92 -8.44 6.76 -2.96
C ILE A 92 -8.90 6.74 -4.42
N LEU A 93 -10.11 6.28 -4.68
CA LEU A 93 -10.69 6.26 -6.03
C LEU A 93 -11.14 7.65 -6.51
N VAL A 94 -11.26 8.61 -5.60
CA VAL A 94 -11.57 10.01 -5.96
C VAL A 94 -10.28 10.68 -6.44
N PRO A 95 -10.19 11.13 -7.71
CA PRO A 95 -8.96 11.70 -8.24
C PRO A 95 -8.49 12.92 -7.43
N VAL A 96 -7.20 13.01 -7.17
CA VAL A 96 -6.48 14.10 -6.46
C VAL A 96 -6.89 14.22 -4.99
N ILE A 97 -8.16 14.55 -4.71
CA ILE A 97 -8.67 14.76 -3.35
C ILE A 97 -8.59 13.47 -2.53
N GLY A 98 -8.94 12.32 -3.13
CA GLY A 98 -8.93 11.03 -2.46
C GLY A 98 -7.55 10.58 -2.00
N GLY A 99 -6.55 10.74 -2.84
CA GLY A 99 -5.16 10.41 -2.50
C GLY A 99 -4.61 11.29 -1.38
N LEU A 100 -4.88 12.59 -1.43
CA LEU A 100 -4.50 13.53 -0.37
C LEU A 100 -5.23 13.22 0.93
N TRP A 101 -6.52 12.94 0.88
CA TRP A 101 -7.31 12.56 2.06
C TRP A 101 -6.76 11.30 2.71
N TYR A 102 -6.52 10.26 1.91
CA TYR A 102 -5.94 9.00 2.37
C TYR A 102 -4.59 9.21 3.04
N LEU A 103 -3.71 10.00 2.41
CA LEU A 103 -2.38 10.29 2.94
C LEU A 103 -2.45 11.02 4.29
N ILE A 104 -3.28 12.04 4.40
CA ILE A 104 -3.45 12.83 5.63
C ILE A 104 -4.07 11.96 6.72
N GLU A 105 -5.16 11.28 6.42
CA GLU A 105 -5.89 10.45 7.38
C GLU A 105 -5.04 9.28 7.91
N CYS A 106 -4.39 8.56 7.02
CA CYS A 106 -3.61 7.37 7.37
C CYS A 106 -2.21 7.69 7.86
N GLY A 107 -1.57 8.71 7.30
CA GLY A 107 -0.16 9.02 7.55
C GLY A 107 0.07 10.01 8.68
N PHE A 108 -0.79 11.00 8.83
CA PHE A 108 -0.55 12.14 9.73
C PHE A 108 -1.49 12.21 10.94
N LEU A 109 -2.76 11.87 10.78
CA LEU A 109 -3.71 11.98 11.86
C LEU A 109 -3.56 10.84 12.88
N ARG A 110 -3.66 11.19 14.16
CA ARG A 110 -3.59 10.21 15.24
C ARG A 110 -4.84 9.33 15.26
N GLY A 111 -4.65 8.05 15.57
CA GLY A 111 -5.75 7.13 15.85
C GLY A 111 -6.43 7.41 17.17
N THR A 112 -7.54 6.72 17.44
CA THR A 112 -8.27 6.81 18.71
C THR A 112 -7.37 6.43 19.87
N THR A 113 -7.30 7.29 20.89
CA THR A 113 -6.62 6.98 22.15
C THR A 113 -7.48 5.99 22.94
N GLY A 114 -6.86 4.90 23.39
CA GLY A 114 -7.57 3.81 24.04
C GLY A 114 -8.30 2.89 23.08
N PRO A 115 -9.08 1.92 23.60
CA PRO A 115 -9.83 0.98 22.77
C PRO A 115 -10.93 1.69 21.98
N ASN A 116 -11.26 1.14 20.82
CA ASN A 116 -12.39 1.57 19.99
C ASN A 116 -13.17 0.35 19.45
N ASN A 117 -14.11 0.58 18.54
CA ASN A 117 -14.94 -0.49 17.98
C ASN A 117 -14.15 -1.60 17.26
N TYR A 118 -12.88 -1.38 16.94
CA TYR A 118 -12.03 -2.31 16.16
C TYR A 118 -10.93 -2.97 16.99
N GLY A 119 -10.88 -2.70 18.26
CA GLY A 119 -9.96 -3.36 19.18
C GLY A 119 -9.18 -2.44 20.11
N PRO A 120 -8.19 -3.00 20.82
CA PRO A 120 -7.37 -2.24 21.74
C PRO A 120 -6.47 -1.24 21.01
N ASP A 121 -6.04 -0.20 21.75
CA ASP A 121 -5.10 0.78 21.21
C ASP A 121 -3.75 0.12 20.90
N PRO A 122 -3.27 0.17 19.63
CA PRO A 122 -1.98 -0.43 19.27
C PRO A 122 -0.78 0.24 19.95
N LEU A 123 -0.96 1.42 20.54
CA LEU A 123 0.09 2.12 21.27
C LEU A 123 0.07 1.82 22.79
N SER A 124 -0.97 1.19 23.30
CA SER A 124 -1.09 0.86 24.72
C SER A 124 -0.15 -0.23 25.19
N ALA A 125 0.41 -1.02 24.28
CA ALA A 125 1.35 -2.10 24.56
C ALA A 125 2.83 -1.66 24.56
N LEU A 126 3.10 -0.38 24.37
CA LEU A 126 4.45 0.19 24.34
C LEU A 126 4.91 0.67 25.72
#